data_9309319081f98727d498a05a5df553a5
#
_entry.id   9309319081f98727d498a05a5df553a5
#
_cell.length_a   1.000
_cell.length_b   1.000
_cell.length_c   1.000
_cell.angle_alpha   90.00
_cell.angle_beta   90.00
_cell.angle_gamma   90.00
#
_symmetry.space_group_name_H-M   'P 1'
#
loop_
_entity.id
_entity.type
_entity.pdbx_description
1 polymer ?
#
loop_
_entity_poly.entity_id
_entity_poly.type
_entity_poly.pdbx_seq_one_letter_code
_entity_poly.pdbx_strand_id
1 'polypeptide(L)'
;MPERFVVIMAGGRGERFWPQSRLATPKHLLSIVGDQPMLTQTVDRVMGVVPRDNIFVLTTQAQLEGCRRACPNLPAANIVAEPMGRDTAAATGLALLLVKQRNPEATFAMLPADHVIHDVVEYQKLLKVAFDSAEAADLLVTIGVKPLGPDTGFGYIQQGGLWRELSGHRVMAVKRFVEKPDLATAKGYLATGEYFWNAGMFVWRVPVVEAAFKAHAAELYAGLAQLEAAAKSTGGWAVALAAVYPTLKKISVDYALMEKSINVVVVPASFDWDDVGAWPAIAKHFTPDESGNVLRGTAMVEAGRDNIVVSADGHLTAVIGVSDLVVVHTPEATLVVHKDKAQEIKALLKRLADDAALKKFL
;
A
#
# COMPACT_ATOMS: atom_id res chain seq x y z
N MET A 1 -4.39 8.27 27.26
CA MET A 1 -4.38 7.30 26.14
C MET A 1 -2.99 7.31 25.56
N PRO A 2 -2.45 6.19 25.11
CA PRO A 2 -1.17 6.18 24.41
C PRO A 2 -1.24 7.10 23.19
N GLU A 3 -0.12 7.71 22.82
CA GLU A 3 -0.04 8.56 21.65
C GLU A 3 -0.12 7.71 20.39
N ARG A 4 -0.93 8.13 19.41
CA ARG A 4 -1.18 7.39 18.15
C ARG A 4 -0.48 8.05 16.99
N PHE A 5 0.14 7.24 16.16
CA PHE A 5 0.82 7.64 14.93
C PHE A 5 0.28 6.88 13.72
N VAL A 6 0.45 7.46 12.56
CA VAL A 6 0.24 6.78 11.27
C VAL A 6 1.51 6.88 10.45
N VAL A 7 1.96 5.76 9.90
CA VAL A 7 3.07 5.70 8.97
C VAL A 7 2.58 5.16 7.63
N ILE A 8 2.67 5.98 6.59
CA ILE A 8 2.19 5.67 5.25
C ILE A 8 3.37 5.16 4.41
N MET A 9 3.25 3.95 3.89
CA MET A 9 4.25 3.34 3.00
C MET A 9 4.04 3.81 1.56
N ALA A 10 4.94 4.63 1.05
CA ALA A 10 4.90 5.25 -0.27
C ALA A 10 6.18 4.92 -1.08
N GLY A 11 6.64 3.66 -1.04
CA GLY A 11 7.86 3.21 -1.72
C GLY A 11 7.62 2.35 -2.98
N GLY A 12 6.37 2.01 -3.27
CA GLY A 12 6.01 1.18 -4.43
C GLY A 12 6.24 1.90 -5.77
N ARG A 13 6.57 1.15 -6.83
CA ARG A 13 6.81 1.73 -8.16
C ARG A 13 5.53 1.89 -8.98
N GLY A 14 4.47 1.10 -8.71
CA GLY A 14 3.23 1.14 -9.47
C GLY A 14 3.38 0.82 -10.96
N GLU A 15 4.32 -0.05 -11.31
CA GLU A 15 4.76 -0.37 -12.68
C GLU A 15 3.63 -0.71 -13.65
N ARG A 16 2.54 -1.32 -13.15
CA ARG A 16 1.38 -1.70 -13.97
C ARG A 16 0.54 -0.51 -14.46
N PHE A 17 0.85 0.71 -13.97
CA PHE A 17 0.23 1.96 -14.42
C PHE A 17 1.10 2.73 -15.43
N TRP A 18 2.15 2.07 -15.96
CA TRP A 18 2.84 2.63 -17.11
C TRP A 18 1.85 2.82 -18.29
N PRO A 19 1.91 3.88 -19.07
CA PRO A 19 2.91 4.94 -19.13
C PRO A 19 2.69 6.15 -18.23
N GLN A 20 1.64 6.20 -17.39
CA GLN A 20 1.47 7.29 -16.44
C GLN A 20 2.44 7.16 -15.26
N SER A 21 2.62 5.94 -14.71
CA SER A 21 3.63 5.74 -13.67
C SER A 21 5.05 5.74 -14.25
N ARG A 22 5.96 6.36 -13.54
CA ARG A 22 7.39 6.46 -13.80
C ARG A 22 8.17 6.23 -12.50
N LEU A 23 9.50 6.07 -12.58
CA LEU A 23 10.34 5.94 -11.38
C LEU A 23 10.20 7.13 -10.43
N ALA A 24 10.13 8.35 -10.99
CA ALA A 24 9.96 9.59 -10.21
C ALA A 24 8.50 9.93 -9.87
N THR A 25 7.55 9.36 -10.60
CA THR A 25 6.10 9.59 -10.44
C THR A 25 5.36 8.26 -10.37
N PRO A 26 5.57 7.47 -9.28
CA PRO A 26 4.92 6.19 -9.11
C PRO A 26 3.41 6.35 -8.84
N LYS A 27 2.68 5.23 -8.85
CA LYS A 27 1.23 5.17 -8.71
C LYS A 27 0.66 6.06 -7.60
N HIS A 28 1.26 6.05 -6.43
CA HIS A 28 0.77 6.83 -5.28
C HIS A 28 0.89 8.36 -5.45
N LEU A 29 1.70 8.83 -6.40
CA LEU A 29 1.78 10.24 -6.77
C LEU A 29 0.88 10.63 -7.95
N LEU A 30 0.10 9.67 -8.48
CA LEU A 30 -0.84 9.88 -9.57
C LEU A 30 -2.27 10.00 -9.05
N SER A 31 -3.10 10.77 -9.76
CA SER A 31 -4.55 10.85 -9.56
C SER A 31 -5.24 9.76 -10.40
N ILE A 32 -4.99 8.48 -10.05
CA ILE A 32 -5.55 7.31 -10.77
C ILE A 32 -7.05 7.27 -10.60
N VAL A 33 -7.54 7.47 -9.37
CA VAL A 33 -8.96 7.57 -9.02
C VAL A 33 -9.15 8.87 -8.25
N GLY A 34 -10.14 9.66 -8.65
CA GLY A 34 -10.35 11.01 -8.10
C GLY A 34 -9.39 12.05 -8.71
N ASP A 35 -9.37 13.26 -8.11
CA ASP A 35 -8.70 14.44 -8.66
C ASP A 35 -7.35 14.76 -7.99
N GLN A 36 -7.03 14.04 -6.92
CA GLN A 36 -5.80 14.24 -6.16
C GLN A 36 -4.91 12.98 -6.20
N PRO A 37 -3.59 13.12 -6.01
CA PRO A 37 -2.69 11.98 -5.85
C PRO A 37 -3.17 11.01 -4.77
N MET A 38 -3.04 9.71 -4.97
CA MET A 38 -3.51 8.70 -4.02
C MET A 38 -2.87 8.86 -2.64
N LEU A 39 -1.61 9.29 -2.57
CA LEU A 39 -0.93 9.61 -1.31
C LEU A 39 -1.62 10.75 -0.57
N THR A 40 -2.01 11.83 -1.27
CA THR A 40 -2.75 12.97 -0.69
C THR A 40 -4.07 12.47 -0.10
N GLN A 41 -4.84 11.69 -0.88
CA GLN A 41 -6.11 11.10 -0.42
C GLN A 41 -5.91 10.22 0.83
N THR A 42 -4.79 9.47 0.90
CA THR A 42 -4.48 8.63 2.07
C THR A 42 -4.14 9.47 3.29
N VAL A 43 -3.37 10.55 3.15
CA VAL A 43 -3.07 11.50 4.23
C VAL A 43 -4.35 12.16 4.74
N ASP A 44 -5.18 12.68 3.84
CA ASP A 44 -6.43 13.35 4.20
C ASP A 44 -7.39 12.41 4.95
N ARG A 45 -7.45 11.15 4.52
CA ARG A 45 -8.29 10.10 5.13
C ARG A 45 -7.93 9.83 6.59
N VAL A 46 -6.66 9.95 6.98
CA VAL A 46 -6.20 9.65 8.35
C VAL A 46 -6.10 10.87 9.26
N MET A 47 -6.18 12.10 8.73
CA MET A 47 -6.15 13.33 9.53
C MET A 47 -7.30 13.44 10.56
N GLY A 48 -8.41 12.71 10.36
CA GLY A 48 -9.49 12.59 11.34
C GLY A 48 -9.24 11.57 12.47
N VAL A 49 -8.12 10.84 12.42
CA VAL A 49 -7.78 9.78 13.38
C VAL A 49 -6.61 10.17 14.27
N VAL A 50 -5.58 10.80 13.70
CA VAL A 50 -4.39 11.26 14.42
C VAL A 50 -4.06 12.72 14.06
N PRO A 51 -3.36 13.46 14.95
CA PRO A 51 -2.85 14.79 14.61
C PRO A 51 -1.88 14.71 13.42
N ARG A 52 -1.86 15.76 12.59
CA ARG A 52 -0.98 15.87 11.43
C ARG A 52 0.50 15.64 11.76
N ASP A 53 0.97 16.12 12.89
CA ASP A 53 2.36 15.99 13.33
C ASP A 53 2.74 14.54 13.68
N ASN A 54 1.75 13.65 13.82
CA ASN A 54 1.90 12.23 14.08
C ASN A 54 1.73 11.37 12.81
N ILE A 55 1.69 11.99 11.63
CA ILE A 55 1.65 11.29 10.34
C ILE A 55 3.05 11.30 9.73
N PHE A 56 3.60 10.12 9.43
CA PHE A 56 4.83 9.94 8.69
C PHE A 56 4.55 9.35 7.31
N VAL A 57 5.40 9.69 6.33
CA VAL A 57 5.43 9.06 5.00
C VAL A 57 6.81 8.46 4.79
N LEU A 58 6.87 7.15 4.56
CA LEU A 58 8.09 6.47 4.16
C LEU A 58 8.10 6.30 2.64
N THR A 59 9.12 6.80 1.99
CA THR A 59 9.25 6.78 0.53
C THR A 59 10.68 6.43 0.11
N THR A 60 10.99 6.48 -1.17
CA THR A 60 12.36 6.32 -1.67
C THR A 60 12.98 7.68 -1.98
N GLN A 61 14.33 7.74 -2.03
CA GLN A 61 15.04 8.99 -2.37
C GLN A 61 14.58 9.60 -3.70
N ALA A 62 14.29 8.77 -4.71
CA ALA A 62 13.82 9.23 -6.01
C ALA A 62 12.42 9.87 -5.97
N GLN A 63 11.61 9.53 -4.98
CA GLN A 63 10.21 9.94 -4.88
C GLN A 63 9.99 11.02 -3.82
N LEU A 64 11.03 11.35 -3.02
CA LEU A 64 10.94 12.24 -1.86
C LEU A 64 10.31 13.60 -2.20
N GLU A 65 10.79 14.27 -3.24
CA GLU A 65 10.27 15.58 -3.63
C GLU A 65 8.84 15.51 -4.19
N GLY A 66 8.49 14.40 -4.86
CA GLY A 66 7.11 14.14 -5.28
C GLY A 66 6.17 13.97 -4.08
N CYS A 67 6.58 13.22 -3.06
CA CYS A 67 5.82 13.05 -1.82
C CYS A 67 5.67 14.36 -1.04
N ARG A 68 6.72 15.20 -0.99
CA ARG A 68 6.64 16.53 -0.37
C ARG A 68 5.63 17.45 -1.06
N ARG A 69 5.62 17.44 -2.40
CA ARG A 69 4.63 18.21 -3.18
C ARG A 69 3.21 17.68 -3.00
N ALA A 70 3.03 16.36 -2.91
CA ALA A 70 1.74 15.74 -2.70
C ALA A 70 1.19 15.98 -1.27
N CYS A 71 2.07 16.20 -0.29
CA CYS A 71 1.71 16.37 1.12
C CYS A 71 2.28 17.68 1.71
N PRO A 72 1.96 18.86 1.16
CA PRO A 72 2.55 20.13 1.58
C PRO A 72 2.17 20.51 3.02
N ASN A 73 1.10 19.92 3.54
CA ASN A 73 0.60 20.18 4.88
C ASN A 73 1.29 19.33 5.97
N LEU A 74 2.09 18.32 5.61
CA LEU A 74 2.84 17.54 6.57
C LEU A 74 4.17 18.22 6.91
N PRO A 75 4.67 18.09 8.16
CA PRO A 75 6.03 18.49 8.47
C PRO A 75 7.04 17.82 7.54
N ALA A 76 7.94 18.58 6.94
CA ALA A 76 8.92 18.04 5.99
C ALA A 76 9.80 16.92 6.61
N ALA A 77 10.07 17.00 7.91
CA ALA A 77 10.82 16.00 8.67
C ALA A 77 10.06 14.65 8.83
N ASN A 78 8.75 14.65 8.64
CA ASN A 78 7.93 13.44 8.71
C ASN A 78 7.87 12.70 7.36
N ILE A 79 8.41 13.27 6.29
CA ILE A 79 8.53 12.59 4.98
C ILE A 79 9.97 12.07 4.88
N VAL A 80 10.14 10.78 5.13
CA VAL A 80 11.46 10.13 5.30
C VAL A 80 11.74 9.23 4.09
N ALA A 81 12.92 9.41 3.51
CA ALA A 81 13.35 8.61 2.37
C ALA A 81 14.21 7.42 2.81
N GLU A 82 13.81 6.22 2.38
CA GLU A 82 14.67 5.04 2.38
C GLU A 82 15.75 5.21 1.29
N PRO A 83 17.02 4.89 1.56
CA PRO A 83 18.07 5.00 0.53
C PRO A 83 17.85 4.02 -0.62
N MET A 84 17.19 2.89 -0.35
CA MET A 84 16.76 1.90 -1.33
C MET A 84 15.64 1.01 -0.76
N GLY A 85 14.83 0.40 -1.63
CA GLY A 85 13.77 -0.51 -1.19
C GLY A 85 14.33 -1.81 -0.60
N ARG A 86 13.92 -2.14 0.63
CA ARG A 86 14.26 -3.38 1.36
C ARG A 86 13.02 -4.18 1.76
N ASP A 87 11.91 -3.99 1.04
CA ASP A 87 10.62 -4.61 1.32
C ASP A 87 9.99 -4.13 2.65
N THR A 88 8.78 -4.59 2.94
CA THR A 88 7.92 -4.01 3.98
C THR A 88 8.42 -4.24 5.41
N ALA A 89 9.18 -5.30 5.70
CA ALA A 89 9.70 -5.50 7.06
C ALA A 89 10.77 -4.46 7.45
N ALA A 90 11.66 -4.08 6.52
CA ALA A 90 12.64 -3.02 6.78
C ALA A 90 11.97 -1.65 6.93
N ALA A 91 10.97 -1.36 6.08
CA ALA A 91 10.16 -0.13 6.18
C ALA A 91 9.41 -0.07 7.53
N THR A 92 8.79 -1.20 7.97
CA THR A 92 8.15 -1.30 9.29
C THR A 92 9.15 -1.11 10.42
N GLY A 93 10.35 -1.67 10.29
CA GLY A 93 11.42 -1.46 11.27
C GLY A 93 11.85 0.01 11.37
N LEU A 94 11.97 0.70 10.22
CA LEU A 94 12.24 2.14 10.21
C LEU A 94 11.10 2.92 10.85
N ALA A 95 9.85 2.60 10.52
CA ALA A 95 8.67 3.19 11.16
C ALA A 95 8.69 3.02 12.68
N LEU A 96 8.97 1.79 13.15
CA LEU A 96 9.13 1.49 14.57
C LEU A 96 10.15 2.42 15.23
N LEU A 97 11.34 2.61 14.64
CA LEU A 97 12.39 3.45 15.21
C LEU A 97 12.01 4.93 15.23
N LEU A 98 11.37 5.44 14.17
CA LEU A 98 10.91 6.84 14.08
C LEU A 98 9.82 7.13 15.13
N VAL A 99 8.85 6.24 15.26
CA VAL A 99 7.77 6.38 16.25
C VAL A 99 8.31 6.22 17.67
N LYS A 100 9.16 5.21 17.92
CA LYS A 100 9.82 4.97 19.21
C LYS A 100 10.63 6.17 19.69
N GLN A 101 11.28 6.90 18.76
CA GLN A 101 12.02 8.12 19.09
C GLN A 101 11.09 9.23 19.61
N ARG A 102 9.84 9.29 19.10
CA ARG A 102 8.83 10.25 19.57
C ARG A 102 8.24 9.81 20.90
N ASN A 103 7.80 8.55 20.97
CA ASN A 103 7.22 7.96 22.16
C ASN A 103 7.40 6.43 22.14
N PRO A 104 8.19 5.84 23.06
CA PRO A 104 8.45 4.40 23.10
C PRO A 104 7.21 3.56 23.49
N GLU A 105 6.16 4.17 24.05
CA GLU A 105 4.90 3.50 24.40
C GLU A 105 3.78 3.75 23.39
N ALA A 106 4.08 4.42 22.27
CA ALA A 106 3.09 4.78 21.27
C ALA A 106 2.48 3.55 20.59
N THR A 107 1.31 3.79 19.99
CA THR A 107 0.68 2.87 19.04
C THR A 107 0.75 3.49 17.63
N PHE A 108 1.08 2.71 16.61
CA PHE A 108 1.11 3.23 15.25
C PHE A 108 0.45 2.29 14.24
N ALA A 109 -0.16 2.90 13.22
CA ALA A 109 -0.68 2.21 12.06
C ALA A 109 0.35 2.27 10.91
N MET A 110 0.56 1.14 10.23
CA MET A 110 1.26 1.05 8.95
C MET A 110 0.21 0.94 7.84
N LEU A 111 0.20 1.87 6.90
CA LEU A 111 -0.83 1.95 5.87
C LEU A 111 -0.21 2.10 4.48
N PRO A 112 -0.74 1.43 3.43
CA PRO A 112 -0.34 1.66 2.05
C PRO A 112 -0.78 3.04 1.55
N ALA A 113 0.03 3.66 0.69
CA ALA A 113 -0.21 5.00 0.13
C ALA A 113 -1.17 5.01 -1.06
N ASP A 114 -1.53 3.84 -1.60
CA ASP A 114 -2.07 3.71 -2.96
C ASP A 114 -3.33 2.84 -3.06
N HIS A 115 -4.09 2.76 -1.98
CA HIS A 115 -5.39 2.11 -1.93
C HIS A 115 -6.54 3.11 -2.08
N VAL A 116 -7.59 2.70 -2.78
CA VAL A 116 -8.85 3.44 -2.91
C VAL A 116 -9.82 2.98 -1.83
N ILE A 117 -10.37 3.94 -1.11
CA ILE A 117 -11.41 3.77 -0.09
C ILE A 117 -12.32 5.00 -0.18
N HIS A 118 -13.59 4.81 -0.52
CA HIS A 118 -14.55 5.91 -0.66
C HIS A 118 -15.30 6.19 0.65
N ASP A 119 -15.63 5.15 1.42
CA ASP A 119 -16.25 5.30 2.74
C ASP A 119 -15.22 5.67 3.81
N VAL A 120 -14.79 6.93 3.78
CA VAL A 120 -13.80 7.48 4.72
C VAL A 120 -14.30 7.45 6.16
N VAL A 121 -15.60 7.65 6.37
CA VAL A 121 -16.18 7.69 7.73
C VAL A 121 -16.09 6.32 8.39
N GLU A 122 -16.49 5.28 7.68
CA GLU A 122 -16.42 3.92 8.19
C GLU A 122 -14.97 3.43 8.34
N TYR A 123 -14.11 3.79 7.38
CA TYR A 123 -12.67 3.52 7.48
C TYR A 123 -12.05 4.11 8.75
N GLN A 124 -12.34 5.38 9.06
CA GLN A 124 -11.82 6.04 10.27
C GLN A 124 -12.33 5.40 11.56
N LYS A 125 -13.58 4.94 11.60
CA LYS A 125 -14.12 4.20 12.74
C LYS A 125 -13.37 2.89 12.95
N LEU A 126 -13.20 2.09 11.89
CA LEU A 126 -12.50 0.81 11.97
C LEU A 126 -11.01 0.96 12.30
N LEU A 127 -10.37 2.00 11.77
CA LEU A 127 -8.99 2.31 12.13
C LEU A 127 -8.87 2.66 13.63
N LYS A 128 -9.84 3.38 14.20
CA LYS A 128 -9.90 3.63 15.67
C LYS A 128 -10.10 2.33 16.44
N VAL A 129 -10.98 1.43 15.99
CA VAL A 129 -11.16 0.10 16.59
C VAL A 129 -9.86 -0.70 16.56
N ALA A 130 -9.09 -0.62 15.46
CA ALA A 130 -7.79 -1.28 15.37
C ALA A 130 -6.78 -0.71 16.37
N PHE A 131 -6.74 0.61 16.55
CA PHE A 131 -5.94 1.26 17.60
C PHE A 131 -6.37 0.80 19.00
N ASP A 132 -7.67 0.88 19.31
CA ASP A 132 -8.22 0.45 20.60
C ASP A 132 -7.90 -1.02 20.89
N SER A 133 -7.91 -1.87 19.87
CA SER A 133 -7.56 -3.30 19.98
C SER A 133 -6.09 -3.50 20.33
N ALA A 134 -5.18 -2.79 19.64
CA ALA A 134 -3.75 -2.85 19.90
C ALA A 134 -3.38 -2.32 21.28
N GLU A 135 -4.13 -1.31 21.79
CA GLU A 135 -3.91 -0.71 23.10
C GLU A 135 -4.50 -1.54 24.25
N ALA A 136 -5.49 -2.41 23.97
CA ALA A 136 -6.16 -3.21 24.97
C ALA A 136 -5.38 -4.47 25.39
N ALA A 137 -4.43 -4.94 24.58
CA ALA A 137 -3.58 -6.11 24.87
C ALA A 137 -2.33 -6.11 23.98
N ASP A 138 -1.39 -7.02 24.25
CA ASP A 138 -0.17 -7.19 23.44
C ASP A 138 -0.45 -7.95 22.14
N LEU A 139 -1.11 -7.28 21.20
CA LEU A 139 -1.60 -7.85 19.95
C LEU A 139 -0.96 -7.19 18.73
N LEU A 140 -0.83 -7.98 17.69
CA LEU A 140 -0.58 -7.53 16.33
C LEU A 140 -1.92 -7.46 15.59
N VAL A 141 -2.41 -6.25 15.37
CA VAL A 141 -3.71 -5.99 14.73
C VAL A 141 -3.52 -5.81 13.22
N THR A 142 -4.40 -6.43 12.43
CA THR A 142 -4.50 -6.20 10.99
C THR A 142 -5.94 -5.91 10.60
N ILE A 143 -6.16 -5.23 9.46
CA ILE A 143 -7.47 -5.03 8.85
C ILE A 143 -7.62 -6.03 7.71
N GLY A 144 -8.70 -6.81 7.75
CA GLY A 144 -9.00 -7.84 6.76
C GLY A 144 -10.21 -7.47 5.92
N VAL A 145 -10.10 -7.59 4.61
CA VAL A 145 -11.17 -7.29 3.64
C VAL A 145 -11.83 -8.57 3.18
N LYS A 146 -13.16 -8.58 3.08
CA LYS A 146 -13.90 -9.75 2.59
C LYS A 146 -13.51 -10.05 1.14
N PRO A 147 -13.07 -11.29 0.82
CA PRO A 147 -12.70 -11.67 -0.53
C PRO A 147 -13.90 -11.63 -1.49
N LEU A 148 -13.72 -11.02 -2.64
CA LEU A 148 -14.68 -10.98 -3.74
C LEU A 148 -14.38 -12.04 -4.83
N GLY A 149 -13.22 -12.69 -4.75
CA GLY A 149 -12.76 -13.71 -5.68
C GLY A 149 -11.48 -14.40 -5.19
N PRO A 150 -11.01 -15.45 -5.89
CA PRO A 150 -9.81 -16.20 -5.51
C PRO A 150 -8.55 -15.53 -6.05
N ASP A 151 -8.26 -14.28 -5.63
CA ASP A 151 -7.08 -13.55 -6.05
C ASP A 151 -5.81 -14.14 -5.42
N THR A 152 -4.79 -14.41 -6.24
CA THR A 152 -3.49 -14.94 -5.82
C THR A 152 -2.45 -13.85 -5.55
N GLY A 153 -2.81 -12.60 -5.76
CA GLY A 153 -1.97 -11.41 -5.50
C GLY A 153 -2.01 -10.97 -4.05
N PHE A 154 -3.01 -11.43 -3.27
CA PHE A 154 -3.20 -11.04 -1.87
C PHE A 154 -2.79 -12.13 -0.88
N GLY A 155 -2.46 -11.71 0.34
CA GLY A 155 -2.42 -12.57 1.50
C GLY A 155 -3.84 -12.89 1.99
N TYR A 156 -4.00 -14.02 2.66
CA TYR A 156 -5.26 -14.51 3.23
C TYR A 156 -5.12 -14.71 4.73
N ILE A 157 -6.12 -14.23 5.46
CA ILE A 157 -6.19 -14.26 6.92
C ILE A 157 -7.37 -15.15 7.33
N GLN A 158 -7.10 -16.33 7.91
CA GLN A 158 -8.15 -17.18 8.45
C GLN A 158 -8.60 -16.65 9.81
N GLN A 159 -9.88 -16.28 9.92
CA GLN A 159 -10.44 -15.87 11.19
C GLN A 159 -10.59 -17.06 12.16
N GLY A 160 -10.38 -16.77 13.43
CA GLY A 160 -10.68 -17.64 14.55
C GLY A 160 -11.97 -17.28 15.25
N GLY A 161 -12.03 -17.54 16.56
CA GLY A 161 -13.12 -17.09 17.41
C GLY A 161 -13.14 -15.58 17.61
N LEU A 162 -14.26 -15.05 18.11
CA LEU A 162 -14.37 -13.67 18.54
C LEU A 162 -13.35 -13.41 19.67
N TRP A 163 -12.45 -12.45 19.45
CA TRP A 163 -11.56 -11.99 20.51
C TRP A 163 -12.28 -10.98 21.41
N ARG A 164 -12.88 -9.96 20.83
CA ARG A 164 -13.63 -8.92 21.53
C ARG A 164 -14.56 -8.15 20.59
N GLU A 165 -15.58 -7.52 21.17
CA GLU A 165 -16.37 -6.50 20.49
C GLU A 165 -15.97 -5.13 21.04
N LEU A 166 -15.61 -4.19 20.16
CA LEU A 166 -15.20 -2.83 20.48
C LEU A 166 -15.98 -1.84 19.63
N SER A 167 -16.65 -0.89 20.28
CA SER A 167 -17.45 0.15 19.60
C SER A 167 -18.46 -0.41 18.59
N GLY A 168 -19.06 -1.58 18.89
CA GLY A 168 -20.00 -2.28 18.00
C GLY A 168 -19.37 -3.08 16.86
N HIS A 169 -18.04 -3.15 16.79
CA HIS A 169 -17.33 -3.93 15.77
C HIS A 169 -16.67 -5.17 16.38
N ARG A 170 -16.79 -6.29 15.66
CA ARG A 170 -16.19 -7.56 16.07
C ARG A 170 -14.72 -7.59 15.68
N VAL A 171 -13.87 -7.94 16.64
CA VAL A 171 -12.44 -8.20 16.42
C VAL A 171 -12.22 -9.71 16.58
N MET A 172 -11.65 -10.35 15.57
CA MET A 172 -11.51 -11.81 15.53
C MET A 172 -10.06 -12.21 15.79
N ALA A 173 -9.85 -13.29 16.54
CA ALA A 173 -8.53 -13.92 16.58
C ALA A 173 -8.16 -14.44 15.18
N VAL A 174 -6.87 -14.49 14.87
CA VAL A 174 -6.36 -15.07 13.63
C VAL A 174 -5.87 -16.49 13.90
N LYS A 175 -6.39 -17.46 13.14
CA LYS A 175 -5.90 -18.87 13.15
C LYS A 175 -4.67 -19.03 12.29
N ARG A 176 -4.67 -18.38 11.13
CA ARG A 176 -3.61 -18.54 10.12
C ARG A 176 -3.51 -17.31 9.24
N PHE A 177 -2.29 -16.95 8.90
CA PHE A 177 -1.95 -15.95 7.90
C PHE A 177 -1.17 -16.63 6.77
N VAL A 178 -1.54 -16.43 5.50
CA VAL A 178 -0.92 -17.07 4.34
C VAL A 178 -0.74 -16.04 3.23
N GLU A 179 0.48 -15.75 2.89
CA GLU A 179 0.80 -14.78 1.84
C GLU A 179 0.79 -15.43 0.46
N LYS A 180 0.01 -14.87 -0.47
CA LYS A 180 -0.06 -15.22 -1.91
C LYS A 180 -0.15 -16.72 -2.20
N PRO A 181 -1.27 -17.39 -1.83
CA PRO A 181 -1.48 -18.79 -2.11
C PRO A 181 -1.62 -19.06 -3.63
N ASP A 182 -1.50 -20.32 -4.04
CA ASP A 182 -1.88 -20.69 -5.39
C ASP A 182 -3.41 -20.60 -5.62
N LEU A 183 -3.83 -20.66 -6.89
CA LEU A 183 -5.23 -20.47 -7.27
C LEU A 183 -6.16 -21.54 -6.67
N ALA A 184 -5.71 -22.79 -6.58
CA ALA A 184 -6.52 -23.89 -6.02
C ALA A 184 -6.76 -23.65 -4.52
N THR A 185 -5.72 -23.27 -3.81
CA THR A 185 -5.78 -22.90 -2.38
C THR A 185 -6.66 -21.66 -2.17
N ALA A 186 -6.52 -20.61 -2.99
CA ALA A 186 -7.35 -19.40 -2.91
C ALA A 186 -8.84 -19.69 -3.14
N LYS A 187 -9.18 -20.57 -4.10
CA LYS A 187 -10.57 -21.05 -4.32
C LYS A 187 -11.10 -21.80 -3.10
N GLY A 188 -10.27 -22.66 -2.48
CA GLY A 188 -10.63 -23.36 -1.25
C GLY A 188 -10.93 -22.37 -0.10
N TYR A 189 -10.10 -21.36 0.09
CA TYR A 189 -10.31 -20.34 1.12
C TYR A 189 -11.61 -19.56 0.91
N LEU A 190 -11.88 -19.15 -0.32
CA LEU A 190 -13.11 -18.43 -0.66
C LEU A 190 -14.37 -19.29 -0.35
N ALA A 191 -14.33 -20.58 -0.66
CA ALA A 191 -15.45 -21.49 -0.46
C ALA A 191 -15.81 -21.70 1.02
N THR A 192 -14.84 -21.58 1.94
CA THR A 192 -15.11 -21.70 3.39
C THR A 192 -15.83 -20.49 3.98
N GLY A 193 -15.67 -19.30 3.39
CA GLY A 193 -16.15 -18.04 3.95
C GLY A 193 -15.42 -17.58 5.24
N GLU A 194 -14.37 -18.30 5.66
CA GLU A 194 -13.62 -18.01 6.90
C GLU A 194 -12.42 -17.09 6.70
N TYR A 195 -12.15 -16.65 5.47
CA TYR A 195 -10.94 -15.88 5.17
C TYR A 195 -11.25 -14.44 4.80
N PHE A 196 -10.31 -13.57 5.15
CA PHE A 196 -10.21 -12.20 4.67
C PHE A 196 -8.95 -12.04 3.80
N TRP A 197 -8.97 -11.09 2.87
CA TRP A 197 -7.75 -10.61 2.25
C TRP A 197 -6.96 -9.74 3.22
N ASN A 198 -5.66 -9.89 3.23
CA ASN A 198 -4.75 -8.96 3.89
C ASN A 198 -4.69 -7.65 3.10
N ALA A 199 -5.20 -6.58 3.69
CA ALA A 199 -5.17 -5.25 3.08
C ALA A 199 -3.82 -4.54 3.26
N GLY A 200 -2.83 -5.17 3.92
CA GLY A 200 -1.54 -4.54 4.22
C GLY A 200 -1.65 -3.38 5.20
N MET A 201 -2.72 -3.31 5.98
CA MET A 201 -2.97 -2.31 7.00
C MET A 201 -2.79 -2.94 8.38
N PHE A 202 -1.86 -2.42 9.15
CA PHE A 202 -1.49 -2.98 10.45
C PHE A 202 -1.51 -1.92 11.52
N VAL A 203 -1.83 -2.30 12.76
CA VAL A 203 -1.79 -1.39 13.92
C VAL A 203 -1.14 -2.10 15.09
N TRP A 204 -0.08 -1.51 15.63
CA TRP A 204 0.74 -2.12 16.67
C TRP A 204 1.23 -1.13 17.70
N ARG A 205 1.36 -1.57 18.95
CA ARG A 205 2.16 -0.85 19.93
C ARG A 205 3.65 -1.04 19.65
N VAL A 206 4.43 0.00 19.88
CA VAL A 206 5.91 -0.03 19.74
C VAL A 206 6.54 -1.21 20.48
N PRO A 207 6.27 -1.46 21.78
CA PRO A 207 6.89 -2.59 22.49
C PRO A 207 6.50 -3.95 21.92
N VAL A 208 5.26 -4.08 21.41
CA VAL A 208 4.72 -5.36 20.91
C VAL A 208 5.37 -5.74 19.59
N VAL A 209 5.43 -4.81 18.61
CA VAL A 209 6.08 -5.10 17.33
C VAL A 209 7.60 -5.22 17.48
N GLU A 210 8.21 -4.48 18.40
CA GLU A 210 9.63 -4.65 18.72
C GLU A 210 9.93 -6.07 19.27
N ALA A 211 9.08 -6.57 20.15
CA ALA A 211 9.18 -7.95 20.65
C ALA A 211 8.99 -8.98 19.54
N ALA A 212 8.04 -8.74 18.61
CA ALA A 212 7.84 -9.60 17.44
C ALA A 212 9.07 -9.62 16.51
N PHE A 213 9.72 -8.48 16.25
CA PHE A 213 10.99 -8.44 15.50
C PHE A 213 12.09 -9.25 16.20
N LYS A 214 12.24 -9.10 17.51
CA LYS A 214 13.22 -9.85 18.31
C LYS A 214 12.99 -11.36 18.22
N ALA A 215 11.73 -11.79 18.31
CA ALA A 215 11.36 -13.21 18.31
C ALA A 215 11.46 -13.87 16.92
N HIS A 216 11.01 -13.18 15.86
CA HIS A 216 10.77 -13.79 14.56
C HIS A 216 11.70 -13.33 13.44
N ALA A 217 12.38 -12.20 13.63
CA ALA A 217 13.29 -11.59 12.64
C ALA A 217 14.57 -11.03 13.29
N ALA A 218 15.24 -11.83 14.13
CA ALA A 218 16.36 -11.42 14.97
C ALA A 218 17.51 -10.76 14.18
N GLU A 219 17.84 -11.29 12.97
CA GLU A 219 18.85 -10.70 12.08
C GLU A 219 18.47 -9.27 11.64
N LEU A 220 17.23 -9.08 11.22
CA LEU A 220 16.72 -7.76 10.83
C LEU A 220 16.68 -6.82 12.04
N TYR A 221 16.26 -7.33 13.20
CA TYR A 221 16.24 -6.54 14.44
C TYR A 221 17.64 -6.07 14.84
N ALA A 222 18.67 -6.93 14.72
CA ALA A 222 20.04 -6.53 14.98
C ALA A 222 20.50 -5.38 14.06
N GLY A 223 20.13 -5.42 12.77
CA GLY A 223 20.39 -4.32 11.84
C GLY A 223 19.63 -3.04 12.20
N LEU A 224 18.37 -3.14 12.67
CA LEU A 224 17.61 -2.00 13.17
C LEU A 224 18.24 -1.38 14.43
N ALA A 225 18.76 -2.20 15.34
CA ALA A 225 19.48 -1.72 16.52
C ALA A 225 20.77 -0.99 16.14
N GLN A 226 21.50 -1.48 15.12
CA GLN A 226 22.66 -0.78 14.57
C GLN A 226 22.26 0.56 13.94
N LEU A 227 21.16 0.60 13.19
CA LEU A 227 20.63 1.82 12.60
C LEU A 227 20.26 2.86 13.67
N GLU A 228 19.59 2.44 14.74
CA GLU A 228 19.24 3.30 15.88
C GLU A 228 20.49 3.86 16.58
N ALA A 229 21.48 3.01 16.82
CA ALA A 229 22.75 3.42 17.45
C ALA A 229 23.53 4.40 16.55
N ALA A 230 23.61 4.12 15.24
CA ALA A 230 24.24 5.01 14.27
C ALA A 230 23.55 6.37 14.19
N ALA A 231 22.21 6.41 14.18
CA ALA A 231 21.46 7.67 14.15
C ALA A 231 21.73 8.56 15.38
N LYS A 232 22.03 7.96 16.54
CA LYS A 232 22.38 8.68 17.78
C LYS A 232 23.84 9.17 17.79
N SER A 233 24.75 8.52 17.08
CA SER A 233 26.20 8.75 17.19
C SER A 233 26.83 9.53 16.03
N THR A 234 26.28 9.48 14.80
CA THR A 234 26.96 9.89 13.56
C THR A 234 26.33 11.09 12.83
N GLY A 235 25.58 11.94 13.50
CA GLY A 235 25.03 13.13 12.84
C GLY A 235 23.63 12.96 12.28
N GLY A 236 22.87 11.96 12.76
CA GLY A 236 21.44 11.84 12.52
C GLY A 236 21.04 10.77 11.51
N TRP A 237 19.75 10.72 11.27
CA TRP A 237 19.10 9.67 10.47
C TRP A 237 19.61 9.55 9.03
N ALA A 238 19.90 10.66 8.36
CA ALA A 238 20.31 10.61 6.96
C ALA A 238 21.61 9.84 6.76
N VAL A 239 22.61 10.06 7.63
CA VAL A 239 23.92 9.36 7.58
C VAL A 239 23.73 7.90 7.97
N ALA A 240 23.00 7.63 9.04
CA ALA A 240 22.75 6.27 9.53
C ALA A 240 21.99 5.43 8.50
N LEU A 241 20.93 5.99 7.87
CA LEU A 241 20.17 5.33 6.80
C LEU A 241 21.06 4.98 5.61
N ALA A 242 21.87 5.93 5.14
CA ALA A 242 22.77 5.67 4.01
C ALA A 242 23.77 4.53 4.28
N ALA A 243 24.28 4.43 5.51
CA ALA A 243 25.28 3.43 5.89
C ALA A 243 24.69 2.06 6.22
N VAL A 244 23.60 1.99 6.99
CA VAL A 244 23.11 0.74 7.58
C VAL A 244 21.91 0.17 6.82
N TYR A 245 20.96 1.00 6.36
CA TYR A 245 19.72 0.53 5.76
C TYR A 245 19.94 -0.41 4.55
N PRO A 246 20.92 -0.18 3.65
CA PRO A 246 21.22 -1.10 2.54
C PRO A 246 21.65 -2.51 2.95
N THR A 247 22.10 -2.71 4.18
CA THR A 247 22.52 -4.02 4.70
C THR A 247 21.36 -4.83 5.28
N LEU A 248 20.21 -4.20 5.54
CA LEU A 248 19.06 -4.87 6.12
C LEU A 248 18.53 -5.97 5.20
N LYS A 249 18.05 -7.06 5.80
CA LYS A 249 17.46 -8.19 5.07
C LYS A 249 16.22 -7.74 4.31
N LYS A 250 16.13 -8.09 3.02
CA LYS A 250 14.97 -7.84 2.18
C LYS A 250 13.94 -8.95 2.38
N ILE A 251 12.84 -8.65 3.07
CA ILE A 251 11.72 -9.56 3.34
C ILE A 251 10.46 -8.75 3.61
N SER A 252 9.28 -9.27 3.27
CA SER A 252 8.02 -8.62 3.66
C SER A 252 7.72 -8.81 5.15
N VAL A 253 6.98 -7.88 5.74
CA VAL A 253 6.52 -7.97 7.13
C VAL A 253 5.58 -9.14 7.34
N ASP A 254 4.85 -9.52 6.30
CA ASP A 254 3.96 -10.68 6.31
C ASP A 254 4.75 -11.96 6.62
N TYR A 255 5.80 -12.25 5.86
CA TYR A 255 6.69 -13.40 6.10
C TYR A 255 7.58 -13.24 7.33
N ALA A 256 8.01 -12.01 7.64
CA ALA A 256 8.93 -11.79 8.75
C ALA A 256 8.23 -11.95 10.11
N LEU A 257 7.00 -11.43 10.24
CA LEU A 257 6.27 -11.32 11.51
C LEU A 257 4.90 -12.00 11.47
N MET A 258 4.02 -11.63 10.51
CA MET A 258 2.59 -11.93 10.61
C MET A 258 2.27 -13.43 10.51
N GLU A 259 2.97 -14.17 9.64
CA GLU A 259 2.80 -15.62 9.52
C GLU A 259 3.32 -16.41 10.72
N LYS A 260 4.21 -15.81 11.52
CA LYS A 260 4.90 -16.48 12.65
C LYS A 260 4.31 -16.13 14.00
N SER A 261 3.59 -15.01 14.08
CA SER A 261 3.05 -14.51 15.33
C SER A 261 1.73 -15.19 15.68
N ILE A 262 1.56 -15.55 16.94
CA ILE A 262 0.36 -16.23 17.45
C ILE A 262 -0.64 -15.26 18.11
N ASN A 263 -0.23 -14.03 18.39
CA ASN A 263 -1.03 -12.98 19.02
C ASN A 263 -1.61 -12.00 17.99
N VAL A 264 -2.06 -12.53 16.84
CA VAL A 264 -2.63 -11.72 15.77
C VAL A 264 -4.15 -11.68 15.89
N VAL A 265 -4.73 -10.48 15.71
CA VAL A 265 -6.18 -10.30 15.56
C VAL A 265 -6.48 -9.53 14.27
N VAL A 266 -7.66 -9.78 13.71
CA VAL A 266 -8.14 -9.11 12.51
C VAL A 266 -9.40 -8.31 12.84
N VAL A 267 -9.44 -7.06 12.35
CA VAL A 267 -10.63 -6.21 12.31
C VAL A 267 -11.23 -6.37 10.91
N PRO A 268 -12.41 -7.01 10.78
CA PRO A 268 -13.08 -7.14 9.49
C PRO A 268 -13.50 -5.77 8.94
N ALA A 269 -13.10 -5.45 7.72
CA ALA A 269 -13.48 -4.22 7.04
C ALA A 269 -14.96 -4.27 6.63
N SER A 270 -15.70 -3.19 6.93
CA SER A 270 -17.06 -2.92 6.43
C SER A 270 -17.09 -1.76 5.42
N PHE A 271 -15.95 -1.10 5.19
CA PHE A 271 -15.78 -0.09 4.14
C PHE A 271 -15.40 -0.74 2.80
N ASP A 272 -15.62 -0.01 1.72
CA ASP A 272 -15.15 -0.37 0.39
C ASP A 272 -13.61 -0.27 0.30
N TRP A 273 -12.99 -1.19 -0.46
CA TRP A 273 -11.56 -1.24 -0.60
C TRP A 273 -11.14 -1.80 -1.96
N ASP A 274 -10.18 -1.15 -2.60
CA ASP A 274 -9.50 -1.67 -3.78
C ASP A 274 -8.02 -1.27 -3.74
N ASP A 275 -7.12 -2.22 -3.96
CA ASP A 275 -5.69 -1.95 -4.09
C ASP A 275 -5.33 -1.31 -5.42
N VAL A 276 -6.28 -1.27 -6.37
CA VAL A 276 -6.12 -0.78 -7.75
C VAL A 276 -4.80 -1.30 -8.35
N GLY A 277 -4.69 -2.63 -8.44
CA GLY A 277 -3.43 -3.31 -8.75
C GLY A 277 -2.92 -3.13 -10.17
N ALA A 278 -3.78 -2.81 -11.14
CA ALA A 278 -3.45 -2.59 -12.55
C ALA A 278 -4.58 -1.81 -13.26
N TRP A 279 -4.34 -1.35 -14.48
CA TRP A 279 -5.28 -0.58 -15.29
C TRP A 279 -6.72 -1.11 -15.30
N PRO A 280 -7.00 -2.42 -15.46
CA PRO A 280 -8.39 -2.91 -15.47
C PRO A 280 -9.15 -2.62 -14.19
N ALA A 281 -8.49 -2.49 -13.05
CA ALA A 281 -9.14 -2.23 -11.77
C ALA A 281 -9.81 -0.85 -11.72
N ILE A 282 -9.33 0.14 -12.49
CA ILE A 282 -9.91 1.48 -12.46
C ILE A 282 -11.38 1.51 -12.94
N ALA A 283 -11.79 0.54 -13.76
CA ALA A 283 -13.15 0.48 -14.28
C ALA A 283 -14.23 0.45 -13.19
N LYS A 284 -13.90 -0.09 -12.02
CA LYS A 284 -14.81 -0.13 -10.87
C LYS A 284 -15.10 1.25 -10.25
N HIS A 285 -14.25 2.23 -10.53
CA HIS A 285 -14.28 3.56 -9.91
C HIS A 285 -14.82 4.66 -10.82
N PHE A 286 -15.22 4.32 -12.05
CA PHE A 286 -15.76 5.26 -13.02
C PHE A 286 -17.05 4.71 -13.63
N THR A 287 -17.97 5.61 -13.98
CA THR A 287 -19.20 5.25 -14.69
C THR A 287 -18.86 4.92 -16.14
N PRO A 288 -19.14 3.69 -16.61
CA PRO A 288 -18.93 3.33 -18.02
C PRO A 288 -20.02 4.00 -18.90
N ASP A 289 -19.75 4.11 -20.21
CA ASP A 289 -20.76 4.42 -21.21
C ASP A 289 -21.72 3.22 -21.45
N GLU A 290 -22.71 3.39 -22.34
CA GLU A 290 -23.70 2.36 -22.68
C GLU A 290 -23.07 1.07 -23.25
N SER A 291 -21.86 1.13 -23.79
CA SER A 291 -21.09 0.00 -24.33
C SER A 291 -20.07 -0.56 -23.33
N GLY A 292 -20.08 -0.12 -22.08
CA GLY A 292 -19.16 -0.58 -21.04
C GLY A 292 -17.75 0.06 -21.12
N ASN A 293 -17.54 1.09 -21.95
CA ASN A 293 -16.26 1.77 -22.04
C ASN A 293 -16.08 2.77 -20.89
N VAL A 294 -14.88 2.83 -20.31
CA VAL A 294 -14.47 3.84 -19.34
C VAL A 294 -13.54 4.83 -20.02
N LEU A 295 -13.95 6.09 -20.08
CA LEU A 295 -13.24 7.15 -20.79
C LEU A 295 -12.73 8.21 -19.79
N ARG A 296 -11.46 8.56 -19.88
CA ARG A 296 -10.84 9.64 -19.10
C ARG A 296 -10.06 10.58 -20.02
N GLY A 297 -10.24 11.88 -19.79
CA GLY A 297 -9.73 12.91 -20.70
C GLY A 297 -10.57 12.98 -21.99
N THR A 298 -10.02 13.54 -23.06
CA THR A 298 -10.70 13.65 -24.36
C THR A 298 -10.53 12.33 -25.13
N ALA A 299 -11.55 11.47 -25.04
CA ALA A 299 -11.53 10.14 -25.64
C ALA A 299 -12.89 9.82 -26.25
N MET A 300 -12.92 9.03 -27.34
CA MET A 300 -14.12 8.48 -27.92
C MET A 300 -13.91 7.06 -28.43
N VAL A 301 -14.95 6.24 -28.31
CA VAL A 301 -14.97 4.87 -28.84
C VAL A 301 -16.13 4.73 -29.79
N GLU A 302 -15.87 4.23 -31.01
CA GLU A 302 -16.87 3.93 -32.04
C GLU A 302 -16.85 2.45 -32.34
N ALA A 303 -18.01 1.79 -32.38
CA ALA A 303 -18.16 0.36 -32.66
C ALA A 303 -17.26 -0.56 -31.80
N GLY A 304 -16.99 -0.17 -30.54
CA GLY A 304 -16.18 -0.91 -29.58
C GLY A 304 -16.85 -1.03 -28.20
N ARG A 305 -16.47 -2.00 -27.41
CA ARG A 305 -17.04 -2.22 -26.08
C ARG A 305 -15.98 -2.56 -25.03
N ASP A 306 -16.33 -2.30 -23.77
CA ASP A 306 -15.51 -2.71 -22.63
C ASP A 306 -14.06 -2.21 -22.69
N ASN A 307 -13.80 -1.06 -23.31
CA ASN A 307 -12.47 -0.47 -23.35
C ASN A 307 -12.23 0.46 -22.16
N ILE A 308 -10.99 0.63 -21.76
CA ILE A 308 -10.53 1.66 -20.83
C ILE A 308 -9.61 2.58 -21.61
N VAL A 309 -10.04 3.82 -21.83
CA VAL A 309 -9.26 4.80 -22.60
C VAL A 309 -8.91 5.98 -21.70
N VAL A 310 -7.64 6.22 -21.51
CA VAL A 310 -7.12 7.32 -20.70
C VAL A 310 -6.26 8.20 -21.61
N SER A 311 -6.71 9.42 -21.86
CA SER A 311 -6.04 10.39 -22.70
C SER A 311 -5.42 11.51 -21.88
N ALA A 312 -4.22 11.93 -22.27
CA ALA A 312 -3.60 13.13 -21.68
C ALA A 312 -4.38 14.40 -22.07
N ASP A 313 -4.24 15.45 -21.27
CA ASP A 313 -4.85 16.73 -21.51
C ASP A 313 -4.45 17.30 -22.89
N GLY A 314 -5.43 17.85 -23.62
CA GLY A 314 -5.21 18.44 -24.94
C GLY A 314 -5.01 17.43 -26.06
N HIS A 315 -5.15 16.12 -25.80
CA HIS A 315 -5.03 15.06 -26.83
C HIS A 315 -6.35 14.31 -26.98
N LEU A 316 -6.82 14.12 -28.22
CA LEU A 316 -7.96 13.26 -28.53
C LEU A 316 -7.46 11.84 -28.81
N THR A 317 -7.95 10.87 -28.03
CA THR A 317 -7.75 9.44 -28.32
C THR A 317 -9.04 8.84 -28.87
N ALA A 318 -9.04 8.45 -30.13
CA ALA A 318 -10.16 7.79 -30.79
C ALA A 318 -9.88 6.30 -30.98
N VAL A 319 -10.86 5.46 -30.65
CA VAL A 319 -10.77 3.98 -30.75
C VAL A 319 -11.94 3.49 -31.57
N ILE A 320 -11.71 2.68 -32.60
CA ILE A 320 -12.76 2.22 -33.55
C ILE A 320 -12.68 0.70 -33.74
N GLY A 321 -13.80 0.01 -33.56
CA GLY A 321 -13.98 -1.40 -33.95
C GLY A 321 -13.23 -2.43 -33.11
N VAL A 322 -12.77 -2.04 -31.88
CA VAL A 322 -12.03 -2.94 -30.96
C VAL A 322 -12.65 -2.95 -29.57
N SER A 323 -12.41 -4.03 -28.83
CA SER A 323 -12.97 -4.26 -27.50
C SER A 323 -11.93 -4.82 -26.55
N ASP A 324 -12.24 -4.72 -25.24
CA ASP A 324 -11.41 -5.28 -24.13
C ASP A 324 -9.99 -4.74 -24.07
N LEU A 325 -9.77 -3.53 -24.54
CA LEU A 325 -8.48 -2.87 -24.52
C LEU A 325 -8.35 -1.89 -23.36
N VAL A 326 -7.12 -1.74 -22.90
CA VAL A 326 -6.63 -0.59 -22.16
C VAL A 326 -5.77 0.23 -23.09
N VAL A 327 -6.18 1.48 -23.35
CA VAL A 327 -5.45 2.45 -24.15
C VAL A 327 -5.09 3.63 -23.25
N VAL A 328 -3.81 3.86 -23.03
CA VAL A 328 -3.33 4.97 -22.20
C VAL A 328 -2.36 5.82 -22.98
N HIS A 329 -2.73 7.07 -23.23
CA HIS A 329 -1.88 8.04 -23.89
C HIS A 329 -1.29 9.04 -22.86
N THR A 330 0.01 9.25 -22.95
CA THR A 330 0.75 10.34 -22.29
C THR A 330 1.54 11.09 -23.35
N PRO A 331 2.04 12.32 -23.10
CA PRO A 331 2.83 13.06 -24.07
C PRO A 331 4.06 12.29 -24.61
N GLU A 332 4.57 11.34 -23.84
CA GLU A 332 5.83 10.64 -24.13
C GLU A 332 5.64 9.20 -24.65
N ALA A 333 4.52 8.56 -24.30
CA ALA A 333 4.31 7.15 -24.63
C ALA A 333 2.82 6.80 -24.69
N THR A 334 2.47 5.87 -25.57
CA THR A 334 1.13 5.28 -25.67
C THR A 334 1.21 3.79 -25.38
N LEU A 335 0.38 3.31 -24.49
CA LEU A 335 0.14 1.89 -24.22
C LEU A 335 -1.16 1.46 -24.87
N VAL A 336 -1.12 0.34 -25.59
CA VAL A 336 -2.31 -0.41 -26.00
C VAL A 336 -2.10 -1.84 -25.55
N VAL A 337 -2.99 -2.36 -24.73
CA VAL A 337 -2.89 -3.72 -24.18
C VAL A 337 -4.29 -4.30 -23.96
N HIS A 338 -4.46 -5.60 -24.22
CA HIS A 338 -5.68 -6.31 -23.84
C HIS A 338 -5.81 -6.36 -22.31
N LYS A 339 -7.01 -6.20 -21.77
CA LYS A 339 -7.27 -6.18 -20.30
C LYS A 339 -6.64 -7.37 -19.59
N ASP A 340 -6.78 -8.59 -20.15
CA ASP A 340 -6.24 -9.83 -19.55
C ASP A 340 -4.70 -9.88 -19.55
N LYS A 341 -4.06 -9.00 -20.31
CA LYS A 341 -2.60 -8.91 -20.46
C LYS A 341 -1.97 -7.76 -19.68
N ALA A 342 -2.76 -7.00 -18.92
CA ALA A 342 -2.27 -5.85 -18.18
C ALA A 342 -1.14 -6.20 -17.18
N GLN A 343 -1.07 -7.43 -16.67
CA GLN A 343 0.02 -7.88 -15.81
C GLN A 343 1.37 -8.01 -16.57
N GLU A 344 1.35 -8.19 -17.89
CA GLU A 344 2.54 -8.31 -18.72
C GLU A 344 3.29 -6.98 -18.94
N ILE A 345 2.69 -5.84 -18.53
CA ILE A 345 3.35 -4.52 -18.54
C ILE A 345 4.70 -4.59 -17.79
N LYS A 346 4.80 -5.38 -16.72
CA LYS A 346 6.08 -5.57 -16.00
C LYS A 346 7.18 -6.18 -16.88
N ALA A 347 6.83 -7.12 -17.76
CA ALA A 347 7.78 -7.73 -18.68
C ALA A 347 8.23 -6.72 -19.75
N LEU A 348 7.30 -5.87 -20.25
CA LEU A 348 7.64 -4.76 -21.13
C LEU A 348 8.64 -3.80 -20.48
N LEU A 349 8.39 -3.38 -19.23
CA LEU A 349 9.28 -2.46 -18.52
C LEU A 349 10.69 -3.03 -18.31
N LYS A 350 10.79 -4.33 -18.07
CA LYS A 350 12.10 -5.00 -18.01
C LYS A 350 12.85 -4.87 -19.33
N ARG A 351 12.18 -5.08 -20.48
CA ARG A 351 12.78 -4.88 -21.79
C ARG A 351 13.18 -3.43 -22.05
N LEU A 352 12.36 -2.44 -21.61
CA LEU A 352 12.73 -1.02 -21.70
C LEU A 352 13.97 -0.70 -20.85
N ALA A 353 14.14 -1.35 -19.69
CA ALA A 353 15.31 -1.17 -18.83
C ALA A 353 16.61 -1.68 -19.47
N ASP A 354 16.52 -2.74 -20.26
CA ASP A 354 17.65 -3.38 -20.95
C ASP A 354 18.09 -2.62 -22.21
N ASP A 355 17.25 -1.70 -22.75
CA ASP A 355 17.52 -0.90 -23.95
C ASP A 355 17.90 0.54 -23.57
N ALA A 356 19.14 0.93 -23.89
CA ALA A 356 19.68 2.25 -23.54
C ALA A 356 18.88 3.42 -24.17
N ALA A 357 18.29 3.24 -25.37
CA ALA A 357 17.50 4.27 -26.04
C ALA A 357 16.08 4.39 -25.44
N LEU A 358 15.54 3.30 -24.94
CA LEU A 358 14.17 3.23 -24.40
C LEU A 358 14.11 3.43 -22.88
N LYS A 359 15.21 3.31 -22.16
CA LYS A 359 15.28 3.45 -20.69
C LYS A 359 14.73 4.79 -20.17
N LYS A 360 14.75 5.84 -20.99
CA LYS A 360 14.19 7.16 -20.65
C LYS A 360 12.67 7.16 -20.44
N PHE A 361 11.98 6.10 -20.84
CA PHE A 361 10.53 5.95 -20.69
C PHE A 361 10.13 5.16 -19.43
N LEU A 362 11.06 4.84 -18.52
CA LEU A 362 10.80 4.15 -17.25
C LEU A 362 10.32 5.08 -16.13
#